data_a88c8d6854d686255ca185f324bab317
#
_entry.id   a88c8d6854d686255ca185f324bab317
#
_cell.length_a   1.000
_cell.length_b   1.000
_cell.length_c   1.000
_cell.angle_alpha   90.00
_cell.angle_beta   90.00
_cell.angle_gamma   90.00
#
_symmetry.space_group_name_H-M   'P 1'
#
loop_
_entity.id
_entity.type
_entity.pdbx_description
1 polymer ?
#
loop_
_entity_poly.entity_id
_entity_poly.type
_entity_poly.pdbx_seq_one_letter_code
_entity_poly.pdbx_strand_id
1 'polypeptide(L)'
;MYIELVKYPDVFLRSDSKTVPFPLDDKTQRLIKYMSRAMYQHHGIGLAAIQVGYQLRMFVMDVNRSEEKPQVFINPEIIKKSKESITDFEGCLSAPGKRGEVKRYIRITLKYQDEKGEEIVKTFYNLAARCIQHEMDHLEGKLCIDYEKGNYSRDKHKSQTMVESDFRTKSDS
;
A
#
# COMPACT_ATOMS: atom_id res chain seq x y z
N MET A 1 -19.95 -6.10 9.08
CA MET A 1 -18.77 -6.52 9.87
C MET A 1 -17.70 -5.46 9.73
N TYR A 2 -17.15 -4.98 10.85
CA TYR A 2 -16.07 -4.00 10.85
C TYR A 2 -14.74 -4.70 10.51
N ILE A 3 -14.00 -4.13 9.55
CA ILE A 3 -12.70 -4.66 9.14
C ILE A 3 -11.62 -3.94 9.94
N GLU A 4 -10.90 -4.68 10.77
CA GLU A 4 -9.77 -4.11 11.50
C GLU A 4 -8.51 -4.09 10.65
N LEU A 5 -7.75 -3.00 10.78
CA LEU A 5 -6.44 -2.87 10.13
C LEU A 5 -5.32 -3.26 11.08
N VAL A 6 -4.25 -3.79 10.51
CA VAL A 6 -2.98 -3.93 11.22
C VAL A 6 -2.46 -2.54 11.53
N LYS A 7 -2.12 -2.27 12.79
CA LYS A 7 -1.75 -0.94 13.26
C LYS A 7 -0.33 -0.90 13.82
N TYR A 8 0.33 0.21 13.59
CA TYR A 8 1.60 0.52 14.24
C TYR A 8 1.46 0.44 15.79
N PRO A 9 2.39 -0.18 16.52
CA PRO A 9 3.72 -0.60 16.09
C PRO A 9 3.84 -2.08 15.67
N ASP A 10 2.79 -2.73 15.16
CA ASP A 10 2.84 -4.12 14.75
C ASP A 10 3.96 -4.35 13.72
N VAL A 11 4.88 -5.27 14.03
CA VAL A 11 6.05 -5.59 13.20
C VAL A 11 5.67 -6.15 11.83
N PHE A 12 4.46 -6.68 11.68
CA PHE A 12 3.95 -7.16 10.39
C PHE A 12 3.96 -6.07 9.31
N LEU A 13 3.70 -4.80 9.69
CA LEU A 13 3.76 -3.65 8.78
C LEU A 13 5.16 -3.39 8.21
N ARG A 14 6.19 -3.99 8.79
CA ARG A 14 7.60 -3.85 8.37
C ARG A 14 8.05 -4.93 7.40
N SER A 15 7.17 -5.87 7.09
CA SER A 15 7.48 -6.96 6.17
C SER A 15 7.45 -6.50 4.71
N ASP A 16 8.38 -7.01 3.90
CA ASP A 16 8.33 -6.82 2.45
C ASP A 16 7.17 -7.63 1.84
N SER A 17 6.49 -7.05 0.88
CA SER A 17 5.40 -7.71 0.17
C SER A 17 5.92 -8.61 -0.96
N LYS A 18 5.28 -9.77 -1.13
CA LYS A 18 5.61 -10.78 -2.14
C LYS A 18 4.85 -10.53 -3.45
N THR A 19 5.48 -10.85 -4.57
CA THR A 19 4.85 -10.81 -5.89
C THR A 19 3.58 -11.64 -5.91
N VAL A 20 2.52 -11.10 -6.49
CA VAL A 20 1.26 -11.79 -6.71
C VAL A 20 1.35 -12.62 -7.99
N PRO A 21 1.08 -13.94 -7.93
CA PRO A 21 1.06 -14.79 -9.12
C PRO A 21 -0.21 -14.58 -9.95
N PHE A 22 -0.14 -14.90 -11.24
CA PHE A 22 -1.30 -14.93 -12.13
C PHE A 22 -1.49 -16.31 -12.78
N PRO A 23 -2.75 -16.68 -13.12
CA PRO A 23 -3.99 -15.94 -12.87
C PRO A 23 -4.29 -15.82 -11.37
N LEU A 24 -5.06 -14.78 -10.99
CA LEU A 24 -5.47 -14.58 -9.62
C LEU A 24 -6.34 -15.75 -9.15
N ASP A 25 -6.00 -16.32 -8.01
CA ASP A 25 -6.87 -17.30 -7.34
C ASP A 25 -8.09 -16.63 -6.68
N ASP A 26 -9.08 -17.43 -6.32
CA ASP A 26 -10.31 -16.95 -5.69
C ASP A 26 -10.05 -16.22 -4.37
N LYS A 27 -9.02 -16.62 -3.63
CA LYS A 27 -8.65 -16.00 -2.37
C LYS A 27 -8.16 -14.55 -2.61
N THR A 28 -7.29 -14.36 -3.59
CA THR A 28 -6.77 -13.03 -3.95
C THR A 28 -7.88 -12.13 -4.52
N GLN A 29 -8.80 -12.68 -5.33
CA GLN A 29 -9.95 -11.93 -5.82
C GLN A 29 -10.87 -11.46 -4.67
N ARG A 30 -11.14 -12.33 -3.69
CA ARG A 30 -11.90 -11.94 -2.48
C ARG A 30 -11.16 -10.91 -1.64
N LEU A 31 -9.83 -11.03 -1.54
CA LEU A 31 -9.00 -10.06 -0.81
C LEU A 31 -9.09 -8.66 -1.42
N ILE A 32 -9.08 -8.51 -2.74
CA ILE A 32 -9.24 -7.21 -3.42
C ILE A 32 -10.56 -6.54 -3.00
N LYS A 33 -11.65 -7.30 -3.00
CA LYS A 33 -12.96 -6.80 -2.54
C LYS A 33 -12.95 -6.43 -1.05
N TYR A 34 -12.28 -7.24 -0.24
CA TYR A 34 -12.13 -6.98 1.19
C TYR A 34 -11.32 -5.69 1.44
N MET A 35 -10.20 -5.50 0.74
CA MET A 35 -9.38 -4.28 0.81
C MET A 35 -10.16 -3.03 0.41
N SER A 36 -10.92 -3.11 -0.68
CA SER A 36 -11.75 -2.01 -1.16
C SER A 36 -12.77 -1.57 -0.11
N ARG A 37 -13.45 -2.53 0.50
CA ARG A 37 -14.41 -2.27 1.59
C ARG A 37 -13.71 -1.68 2.82
N ALA A 38 -12.56 -2.22 3.22
CA ALA A 38 -11.77 -1.71 4.33
C ALA A 38 -11.34 -0.27 4.10
N MET A 39 -10.84 0.06 2.91
CA MET A 39 -10.44 1.41 2.53
C MET A 39 -11.58 2.42 2.72
N TYR A 40 -12.76 2.13 2.18
CA TYR A 40 -13.93 3.02 2.32
C TYR A 40 -14.44 3.10 3.75
N GLN A 41 -14.49 1.99 4.48
CA GLN A 41 -14.92 1.95 5.87
C GLN A 41 -14.06 2.83 6.79
N HIS A 42 -12.77 2.89 6.51
CA HIS A 42 -11.81 3.72 7.24
C HIS A 42 -11.62 5.12 6.63
N HIS A 43 -12.44 5.51 5.65
CA HIS A 43 -12.38 6.81 4.98
C HIS A 43 -11.03 7.10 4.28
N GLY A 44 -10.29 6.06 3.90
CA GLY A 44 -9.03 6.17 3.18
C GLY A 44 -9.20 6.42 1.69
N ILE A 45 -8.12 6.83 1.04
CA ILE A 45 -8.02 6.99 -0.42
C ILE A 45 -7.08 5.96 -1.05
N GLY A 46 -6.34 5.21 -0.23
CA GLY A 46 -5.48 4.10 -0.59
C GLY A 46 -5.39 3.09 0.55
N LEU A 47 -5.08 1.84 0.21
CA LEU A 47 -4.86 0.77 1.19
C LEU A 47 -4.05 -0.37 0.58
N ALA A 48 -2.92 -0.71 1.21
CA ALA A 48 -2.07 -1.82 0.82
C ALA A 48 -2.49 -3.14 1.51
N ALA A 49 -2.23 -4.27 0.85
CA ALA A 49 -2.59 -5.59 1.37
C ALA A 49 -1.98 -5.90 2.75
N ILE A 50 -0.76 -5.39 3.01
CA ILE A 50 -0.09 -5.56 4.31
C ILE A 50 -0.91 -4.97 5.47
N GLN A 51 -1.67 -3.90 5.23
CA GLN A 51 -2.48 -3.23 6.24
C GLN A 51 -3.73 -4.04 6.66
N VAL A 52 -4.11 -5.02 5.86
CA VAL A 52 -5.17 -5.99 6.18
C VAL A 52 -4.64 -7.40 6.48
N GLY A 53 -3.32 -7.53 6.69
CA GLY A 53 -2.70 -8.76 7.16
C GLY A 53 -2.21 -9.70 6.06
N TYR A 54 -1.99 -9.23 4.84
CA TYR A 54 -1.49 -10.03 3.72
C TYR A 54 -0.20 -9.46 3.13
N GLN A 55 0.83 -10.29 3.02
CA GLN A 55 2.12 -9.93 2.43
C GLN A 55 2.11 -10.04 0.90
N LEU A 56 1.16 -9.38 0.24
CA LEU A 56 1.04 -9.38 -1.21
C LEU A 56 1.36 -8.00 -1.78
N ARG A 57 2.10 -7.98 -2.90
CA ARG A 57 2.52 -6.75 -3.57
C ARG A 57 1.37 -6.15 -4.37
N MET A 58 0.39 -5.61 -3.66
CA MET A 58 -0.76 -4.93 -4.24
C MET A 58 -1.39 -3.92 -3.28
N PHE A 59 -2.07 -2.94 -3.87
CA PHE A 59 -2.88 -1.95 -3.15
C PHE A 59 -4.10 -1.54 -3.98
N VAL A 60 -5.06 -0.91 -3.31
CA VAL A 60 -6.23 -0.27 -3.93
C VAL A 60 -6.16 1.24 -3.70
N MET A 61 -6.70 2.03 -4.63
CA MET A 61 -6.72 3.49 -4.55
C MET A 61 -7.98 4.06 -5.18
N ASP A 62 -8.59 5.04 -4.51
CA ASP A 62 -9.67 5.88 -5.05
C ASP A 62 -9.55 7.30 -4.48
N VAL A 63 -8.79 8.16 -5.16
CA VAL A 63 -8.54 9.53 -4.71
C VAL A 63 -9.73 10.46 -4.92
N ASN A 64 -10.62 10.14 -5.85
CA ASN A 64 -11.78 10.97 -6.16
C ASN A 64 -13.02 10.59 -5.36
N ARG A 65 -13.09 9.35 -4.88
CA ARG A 65 -14.24 8.78 -4.14
C ARG A 65 -15.60 9.02 -4.81
N SER A 66 -15.60 9.22 -6.14
CA SER A 66 -16.79 9.67 -6.88
C SER A 66 -17.74 8.53 -7.21
N GLU A 67 -17.25 7.30 -7.36
CA GLU A 67 -18.05 6.17 -7.82
C GLU A 67 -17.89 4.90 -6.96
N GLU A 68 -17.13 4.98 -5.86
CA GLU A 68 -16.78 3.83 -5.03
C GLU A 68 -16.19 2.65 -5.83
N LYS A 69 -15.46 2.98 -6.89
CA LYS A 69 -14.76 2.03 -7.76
C LYS A 69 -13.25 2.22 -7.61
N PRO A 70 -12.61 1.53 -6.67
CA PRO A 70 -11.18 1.67 -6.49
C PRO A 70 -10.43 1.06 -7.66
N GLN A 71 -9.33 1.70 -8.04
CA GLN A 71 -8.35 1.11 -8.93
C GLN A 71 -7.50 0.10 -8.16
N VAL A 72 -7.19 -1.03 -8.79
CA VAL A 72 -6.37 -2.10 -8.24
C VAL A 72 -5.00 -2.09 -8.90
N PHE A 73 -3.96 -2.11 -8.09
CA PHE A 73 -2.57 -2.07 -8.54
C PHE A 73 -1.85 -3.32 -8.04
N ILE A 74 -1.51 -4.23 -8.94
CA ILE A 74 -0.86 -5.51 -8.63
C ILE A 74 0.56 -5.50 -9.19
N ASN A 75 1.53 -5.93 -8.39
CA ASN A 75 2.95 -5.92 -8.73
C ASN A 75 3.46 -4.57 -9.26
N PRO A 76 3.14 -3.46 -8.60
CA PRO A 76 3.49 -2.14 -9.09
C PRO A 76 4.99 -1.86 -9.00
N GLU A 77 5.47 -1.10 -9.98
CA GLU A 77 6.84 -0.60 -10.08
C GLU A 77 6.84 0.85 -10.59
N ILE A 78 7.49 1.76 -9.88
CA ILE A 78 7.68 3.13 -10.37
C ILE A 78 8.85 3.14 -11.35
N ILE A 79 8.56 3.36 -12.63
CA ILE A 79 9.56 3.32 -13.71
C ILE A 79 10.08 4.71 -14.09
N LYS A 80 9.37 5.79 -13.73
CA LYS A 80 9.80 7.17 -13.99
C LYS A 80 9.28 8.11 -12.89
N LYS A 81 10.08 9.12 -12.56
CA LYS A 81 9.78 10.16 -11.56
C LYS A 81 10.08 11.53 -12.13
N SER A 82 9.29 12.54 -11.75
CA SER A 82 9.60 13.94 -12.04
C SER A 82 10.85 14.42 -11.27
N LYS A 83 11.44 15.50 -11.71
CA LYS A 83 12.47 16.22 -10.93
C LYS A 83 11.83 16.97 -9.76
N GLU A 84 10.63 17.51 -10.00
CA GLU A 84 9.88 18.29 -9.02
C GLU A 84 9.26 17.38 -7.97
N SER A 85 9.27 17.85 -6.75
CA SER A 85 8.69 17.18 -5.58
C SER A 85 8.10 18.20 -4.62
N ILE A 86 7.11 17.78 -3.84
CA ILE A 86 6.48 18.61 -2.81
C ILE A 86 6.55 17.86 -1.49
N THR A 87 6.92 18.57 -0.43
CA THR A 87 6.83 18.10 0.95
C THR A 87 5.48 18.48 1.52
N ASP A 88 4.78 17.51 2.10
CA ASP A 88 3.47 17.70 2.73
C ASP A 88 3.27 16.66 3.83
N PHE A 89 2.30 16.92 4.72
CA PHE A 89 1.95 15.98 5.77
C PHE A 89 1.07 14.86 5.25
N GLU A 90 1.41 13.63 5.65
CA GLU A 90 0.62 12.43 5.37
C GLU A 90 0.16 11.78 6.67
N GLY A 91 -1.11 11.35 6.68
CA GLY A 91 -1.62 10.39 7.66
C GLY A 91 -1.60 8.97 7.09
N CYS A 92 -1.74 7.98 7.95
CA CYS A 92 -1.84 6.59 7.57
C CYS A 92 -2.92 5.88 8.41
N LEU A 93 -3.78 5.10 7.77
CA LEU A 93 -4.83 4.34 8.45
C LEU A 93 -4.26 3.34 9.47
N SER A 94 -3.04 2.87 9.24
CA SER A 94 -2.31 1.98 10.16
C SER A 94 -1.57 2.72 11.28
N ALA A 95 -1.51 4.05 11.26
CA ALA A 95 -0.89 4.86 12.31
C ALA A 95 -1.84 6.02 12.72
N PRO A 96 -3.01 5.70 13.32
CA PRO A 96 -4.01 6.69 13.64
C PRO A 96 -3.47 7.73 14.62
N GLY A 97 -3.82 9.02 14.40
CA GLY A 97 -3.36 10.14 15.22
C GLY A 97 -1.90 10.55 14.99
N LYS A 98 -1.18 9.88 14.10
CA LYS A 98 0.20 10.24 13.72
C LYS A 98 0.24 10.77 12.30
N ARG A 99 1.16 11.71 12.04
CA ARG A 99 1.42 12.25 10.71
C ARG A 99 2.92 12.28 10.46
N GLY A 100 3.31 12.13 9.20
CA GLY A 100 4.70 12.30 8.76
C GLY A 100 4.80 13.41 7.74
N GLU A 101 5.87 14.18 7.80
CA GLU A 101 6.20 15.17 6.78
C GLU A 101 7.04 14.49 5.69
N VAL A 102 6.44 14.31 4.49
CA VAL A 102 7.00 13.44 3.46
C VAL A 102 7.15 14.19 2.13
N LYS A 103 8.37 14.13 1.58
CA LYS A 103 8.69 14.65 0.24
C LYS A 103 8.30 13.60 -0.80
N ARG A 104 7.41 13.95 -1.74
CA ARG A 104 6.94 13.10 -2.84
C ARG A 104 7.14 13.76 -4.19
N TYR A 105 7.44 12.95 -5.20
CA TYR A 105 7.43 13.41 -6.58
C TYR A 105 6.03 13.78 -7.02
N ILE A 106 5.88 14.89 -7.73
CA ILE A 106 4.56 15.39 -8.17
C ILE A 106 4.00 14.60 -9.36
N ARG A 107 4.86 13.87 -10.08
CA ARG A 107 4.50 13.03 -11.21
C ARG A 107 5.34 11.76 -11.19
N ILE A 108 4.67 10.63 -11.36
CA ILE A 108 5.31 9.32 -11.50
C ILE A 108 4.69 8.55 -12.66
N THR A 109 5.48 7.70 -13.31
CA THR A 109 4.96 6.69 -14.24
C THR A 109 5.10 5.33 -13.57
N LEU A 110 3.98 4.64 -13.46
CA LEU A 110 3.85 3.35 -12.81
C LEU A 110 3.59 2.28 -13.86
N LYS A 111 4.30 1.17 -13.73
CA LYS A 111 4.01 -0.09 -14.39
C LYS A 111 3.35 -1.01 -13.36
N TYR A 112 2.23 -1.62 -13.69
CA TYR A 112 1.50 -2.53 -12.79
C TYR A 112 0.64 -3.49 -13.61
N GLN A 113 0.09 -4.50 -12.96
CA GLN A 113 -0.88 -5.41 -13.55
C GLN A 113 -2.28 -5.12 -12.99
N ASP A 114 -3.28 -5.24 -13.83
CA ASP A 114 -4.68 -5.22 -13.43
C ASP A 114 -5.13 -6.60 -12.89
N GLU A 115 -6.41 -6.74 -12.55
CA GLU A 115 -6.97 -7.99 -12.03
C GLU A 115 -6.98 -9.15 -13.04
N LYS A 116 -6.82 -8.85 -14.34
CA LYS A 116 -6.70 -9.84 -15.42
C LYS A 116 -5.26 -10.27 -15.68
N GLY A 117 -4.29 -9.58 -15.06
CA GLY A 117 -2.86 -9.79 -15.29
C GLY A 117 -2.32 -8.97 -16.46
N GLU A 118 -3.13 -8.08 -17.05
CA GLU A 118 -2.66 -7.21 -18.13
C GLU A 118 -1.72 -6.14 -17.58
N GLU A 119 -0.55 -5.99 -18.21
CA GLU A 119 0.41 -4.96 -17.84
C GLU A 119 -0.04 -3.59 -18.32
N ILE A 120 -0.07 -2.64 -17.40
CA ILE A 120 -0.46 -1.25 -17.65
C ILE A 120 0.71 -0.34 -17.28
N VAL A 121 1.02 0.60 -18.17
CA VAL A 121 1.97 1.70 -17.90
C VAL A 121 1.21 3.01 -17.95
N LYS A 122 1.15 3.73 -16.83
CA LYS A 122 0.37 4.96 -16.71
C LYS A 122 1.09 6.00 -15.87
N THR A 123 0.93 7.26 -16.25
CA THR A 123 1.45 8.42 -15.50
C THR A 123 0.38 8.99 -14.59
N PHE A 124 0.76 9.25 -13.35
CA PHE A 124 -0.07 9.83 -12.30
C PHE A 124 0.52 11.14 -11.80
N TYR A 125 -0.34 12.03 -11.32
CA TYR A 125 0.00 13.40 -10.92
C TYR A 125 -0.55 13.74 -9.54
N ASN A 126 0.09 14.69 -8.87
CA ASN A 126 -0.40 15.33 -7.66
C ASN A 126 -0.84 14.35 -6.56
N LEU A 127 -2.09 14.41 -6.10
CA LEU A 127 -2.60 13.56 -5.02
C LEU A 127 -2.54 12.07 -5.38
N ALA A 128 -2.86 11.69 -6.61
CA ALA A 128 -2.77 10.30 -7.05
C ALA A 128 -1.31 9.80 -7.02
N ALA A 129 -0.37 10.61 -7.50
CA ALA A 129 1.06 10.28 -7.43
C ALA A 129 1.55 10.16 -5.97
N ARG A 130 1.10 11.03 -5.07
CA ARG A 130 1.42 10.98 -3.64
C ARG A 130 0.87 9.72 -2.99
N CYS A 131 -0.41 9.41 -3.22
CA CYS A 131 -1.05 8.23 -2.69
C CYS A 131 -0.34 6.94 -3.14
N ILE A 132 -0.04 6.81 -4.43
CA ILE A 132 0.70 5.65 -4.96
C ILE A 132 2.06 5.49 -4.27
N GLN A 133 2.82 6.58 -4.10
CA GLN A 133 4.13 6.53 -3.42
C GLN A 133 3.99 6.13 -1.95
N HIS A 134 2.92 6.56 -1.28
CA HIS A 134 2.60 6.14 0.08
C HIS A 134 2.29 4.63 0.15
N GLU A 135 1.46 4.12 -0.75
CA GLU A 135 1.13 2.69 -0.80
C GLU A 135 2.34 1.82 -1.22
N MET A 136 3.18 2.32 -2.13
CA MET A 136 4.45 1.66 -2.49
C MET A 136 5.38 1.52 -1.29
N ASP A 137 5.44 2.51 -0.40
CA ASP A 137 6.21 2.42 0.84
C ASP A 137 5.71 1.26 1.72
N HIS A 138 4.40 1.09 1.86
CA HIS A 138 3.84 -0.06 2.59
C HIS A 138 4.29 -1.40 2.03
N LEU A 139 4.41 -1.52 0.70
CA LEU A 139 4.89 -2.75 0.05
C LEU A 139 6.37 -3.06 0.38
N GLU A 140 7.11 -2.08 0.86
CA GLU A 140 8.51 -2.17 1.28
C GLU A 140 8.69 -2.05 2.80
N GLY A 141 7.63 -2.19 3.58
CA GLY A 141 7.66 -2.12 5.04
C GLY A 141 7.93 -0.73 5.62
N LYS A 142 7.65 0.34 4.85
CA LYS A 142 7.81 1.73 5.27
C LYS A 142 6.47 2.35 5.68
N LEU A 143 6.52 3.26 6.63
CA LEU A 143 5.40 4.09 7.05
C LEU A 143 5.73 5.58 6.87
N CYS A 144 4.72 6.42 6.64
CA CYS A 144 4.93 7.86 6.49
C CYS A 144 5.57 8.51 7.73
N ILE A 145 5.34 7.97 8.91
CA ILE A 145 5.94 8.43 10.18
C ILE A 145 7.45 8.18 10.28
N ASP A 146 8.02 7.36 9.40
CA ASP A 146 9.46 7.06 9.39
C ASP A 146 10.28 8.24 8.85
N TYR A 147 9.65 9.12 8.08
CA TYR A 147 10.31 10.27 7.45
C TYR A 147 10.58 11.43 8.40
N GLU A 148 9.83 11.56 9.49
CA GLU A 148 9.95 12.69 10.43
C GLU A 148 11.32 12.85 11.07
N LYS A 149 12.17 11.85 11.07
CA LYS A 149 13.44 11.86 11.84
C LYS A 149 14.69 11.68 10.99
N GLY A 150 14.60 11.67 9.68
CA GLY A 150 15.76 11.37 8.82
C GLY A 150 16.37 9.98 9.08
N ASN A 151 15.70 9.13 9.85
CA ASN A 151 16.23 7.89 10.41
C ASN A 151 15.81 6.63 9.65
N TYR A 152 15.25 6.76 8.45
CA TYR A 152 14.94 5.58 7.67
C TYR A 152 16.22 5.01 7.05
N SER A 153 16.79 3.96 7.63
CA SER A 153 17.76 3.10 6.96
C SER A 153 17.11 1.74 6.67
N ARG A 154 17.14 1.32 5.41
CA ARG A 154 16.65 0.02 4.95
C ARG A 154 17.28 -1.16 5.71
N ASP A 155 18.49 -0.95 6.23
CA ASP A 155 19.30 -2.02 6.82
C ASP A 155 18.87 -2.42 8.24
N LYS A 156 18.11 -1.57 8.94
CA LYS A 156 17.66 -1.86 10.31
C LYS A 156 16.49 -2.85 10.40
N HIS A 157 15.79 -3.10 9.27
CA HIS A 157 14.58 -3.93 9.26
C HIS A 157 14.72 -5.27 8.54
N LYS A 158 15.88 -5.56 7.93
CA LYS A 158 16.15 -6.84 7.24
C LYS A 158 16.38 -8.04 8.15
N SER A 159 16.51 -7.83 9.47
CA SER A 159 16.90 -8.90 10.40
C SER A 159 15.72 -9.73 10.96
N GLN A 160 14.49 -9.44 10.59
CA GLN A 160 13.33 -10.25 10.99
C GLN A 160 12.64 -10.84 9.75
N THR A 161 13.28 -11.84 9.15
CA THR A 161 12.61 -12.74 8.22
C THR A 161 11.57 -13.53 9.01
N MET A 162 10.31 -13.19 8.90
CA MET A 162 9.23 -14.02 9.41
C MET A 162 9.19 -15.31 8.59
N VAL A 163 9.17 -16.44 9.28
CA VAL A 163 9.11 -17.79 8.71
C VAL A 163 7.76 -17.96 7.98
N GLU A 164 7.71 -18.76 6.94
CA GLU A 164 6.52 -19.01 6.09
C GLU A 164 5.26 -19.47 6.86
N SER A 165 5.39 -19.86 8.14
CA SER A 165 4.30 -20.29 9.02
C SER A 165 3.44 -19.15 9.59
N ASP A 166 3.90 -17.89 9.48
CA ASP A 166 3.26 -16.75 10.15
C ASP A 166 2.33 -15.93 9.23
N PHE A 167 1.72 -16.60 8.26
CA PHE A 167 0.59 -15.99 7.55
C PHE A 167 -0.54 -15.73 8.56
N ARG A 168 -0.75 -14.48 8.90
CA ARG A 168 -1.98 -14.07 9.59
C ARG A 168 -3.16 -14.28 8.65
N THR A 169 -3.64 -15.50 8.62
CA THR A 169 -4.98 -15.74 8.10
C THR A 169 -5.95 -15.22 9.17
N LYS A 170 -6.55 -14.05 8.95
CA LYS A 170 -7.80 -13.77 9.64
C LYS A 170 -8.77 -14.80 9.09
N SER A 171 -9.09 -15.81 9.93
CA SER A 171 -10.15 -16.76 9.65
C SER A 171 -11.43 -15.99 9.36
N ASP A 172 -12.07 -16.32 8.24
CA ASP A 172 -13.44 -15.94 7.96
C ASP A 172 -14.34 -16.52 9.05
N SER A 173 -14.73 -15.71 9.99
CA SER A 173 -15.81 -15.99 10.93
C SER A 173 -16.83 -14.87 10.85
#